data_017235c3b145494b81c5157fb890585c
#
_entry.id   017235c3b145494b81c5157fb890585c
#
_cell.length_a   1.000
_cell.length_b   1.000
_cell.length_c   1.000
_cell.angle_alpha   90.00
_cell.angle_beta   90.00
_cell.angle_gamma   90.00
#
_symmetry.space_group_name_H-M   'P 1'
#
loop_
_entity.id
_entity.type
_entity.pdbx_description
1 polymer ?
#
loop_
_entity_poly.entity_id
_entity_poly.type
_entity_poly.pdbx_seq_one_letter_code
_entity_poly.pdbx_strand_id
1 'polypeptide(L)'
;MATTTSVENSGLLAKVLPAFSQQTHVAVEVLAVGSGQALNLLKRGEVAVGLTHDPQAEAAALASGAITGYRKIMFNDFVIVGPSADPASITTASDAVDAFARIAASDVMFVSRGDASGTYSREQELWALAKRRPAPNRLLEVGQGMGGTLRVANEKSAYTLSDRATFEQFRSTLRLTSLFEGGSALLNTYAVFLRPGLSGTERAAASALTQWLAEGEGRQLVAGFVANGRTVFQVWPLGTPRESPADLPPLAAAHVH
;
A
#
# COMPACT_ATOMS: atom_id res chain seq x y z
N MET A 1 8.79 -4.98 -14.32
CA MET A 1 8.11 -5.40 -13.07
C MET A 1 6.68 -4.89 -13.04
N ALA A 2 5.76 -5.56 -12.32
CA ALA A 2 4.44 -5.02 -12.01
C ALA A 2 4.39 -4.53 -10.56
N THR A 3 3.75 -3.40 -10.35
CA THR A 3 3.55 -2.81 -9.02
C THR A 3 2.21 -2.11 -8.92
N THR A 4 1.92 -1.51 -7.75
CA THR A 4 0.66 -0.79 -7.56
C THR A 4 0.75 0.67 -7.96
N THR A 5 -0.38 1.23 -8.39
CA THR A 5 -0.48 2.68 -8.66
C THR A 5 -0.15 3.52 -7.43
N SER A 6 -0.37 2.99 -6.21
CA SER A 6 0.02 3.66 -4.96
C SER A 6 1.53 3.74 -4.80
N VAL A 7 2.27 2.66 -5.11
CA VAL A 7 3.74 2.67 -5.09
C VAL A 7 4.30 3.62 -6.12
N GLU A 8 3.75 3.63 -7.34
CA GLU A 8 4.16 4.56 -8.40
C GLU A 8 3.88 6.01 -7.99
N ASN A 9 2.68 6.30 -7.53
CA ASN A 9 2.27 7.65 -7.10
C ASN A 9 3.06 8.17 -5.89
N SER A 10 3.65 7.29 -5.07
CA SER A 10 4.52 7.72 -3.95
C SER A 10 5.81 8.40 -4.42
N GLY A 11 6.21 8.17 -5.67
CA GLY A 11 7.48 8.64 -6.20
C GLY A 11 8.69 7.79 -5.79
N LEU A 12 8.51 6.73 -5.00
CA LEU A 12 9.60 5.87 -4.52
C LEU A 12 10.39 5.26 -5.67
N LEU A 13 9.71 4.67 -6.65
CA LEU A 13 10.36 3.95 -7.75
C LEU A 13 11.19 4.88 -8.64
N ALA A 14 10.73 6.12 -8.85
CA ALA A 14 11.47 7.13 -9.60
C ALA A 14 12.82 7.49 -8.95
N LYS A 15 12.95 7.30 -7.63
CA LYS A 15 14.21 7.49 -6.90
C LYS A 15 15.07 6.22 -6.87
N VAL A 16 14.44 5.06 -6.69
CA VAL A 16 15.13 3.80 -6.40
C VAL A 16 15.62 3.10 -7.67
N LEU A 17 14.81 3.01 -8.73
CA LEU A 17 15.16 2.24 -9.92
C LEU A 17 16.32 2.81 -10.75
N PRO A 18 16.51 4.14 -10.89
CA PRO A 18 17.70 4.67 -11.55
C PRO A 18 19.01 4.26 -10.86
N ALA A 19 19.04 4.22 -9.52
CA ALA A 19 20.22 3.78 -8.77
C ALA A 19 20.52 2.29 -9.01
N PHE A 20 19.48 1.43 -9.02
CA PHE A 20 19.62 0.02 -9.37
C PHE A 20 20.17 -0.14 -10.79
N SER A 21 19.61 0.59 -11.76
CA SER A 21 20.03 0.54 -13.16
C SER A 21 21.48 0.98 -13.36
N GLN A 22 21.90 2.03 -12.65
CA GLN A 22 23.27 2.53 -12.67
C GLN A 22 24.26 1.50 -12.12
N GLN A 23 23.91 0.82 -11.04
CA GLN A 23 24.76 -0.15 -10.35
C GLN A 23 24.86 -1.49 -11.12
N THR A 24 23.77 -1.93 -11.74
CA THR A 24 23.66 -3.29 -12.31
C THR A 24 23.64 -3.33 -13.83
N HIS A 25 23.50 -2.19 -14.51
CA HIS A 25 23.25 -2.06 -15.95
C HIS A 25 21.96 -2.76 -16.41
N VAL A 26 21.02 -3.02 -15.50
CA VAL A 26 19.71 -3.61 -15.78
C VAL A 26 18.65 -2.53 -15.74
N ALA A 27 17.99 -2.28 -16.87
CA ALA A 27 16.82 -1.40 -16.92
C ALA A 27 15.58 -2.13 -16.39
N VAL A 28 14.77 -1.46 -15.61
CA VAL A 28 13.53 -1.99 -15.06
C VAL A 28 12.34 -1.20 -15.61
N GLU A 29 11.55 -1.85 -16.45
CA GLU A 29 10.26 -1.30 -16.89
C GLU A 29 9.19 -1.57 -15.84
N VAL A 30 8.33 -0.59 -15.58
CA VAL A 30 7.32 -0.62 -14.54
C VAL A 30 5.92 -0.58 -15.16
N LEU A 31 5.07 -1.52 -14.75
CA LEU A 31 3.63 -1.52 -15.03
C LEU A 31 2.90 -1.27 -13.71
N ALA A 32 2.35 -0.07 -13.56
CA ALA A 32 1.62 0.36 -12.37
C ALA A 32 0.12 0.08 -12.54
N VAL A 33 -0.40 -0.87 -11.75
CA VAL A 33 -1.79 -1.38 -11.82
C VAL A 33 -2.35 -1.62 -10.40
N GLY A 34 -3.48 -2.27 -10.24
CA GLY A 34 -3.94 -2.76 -8.93
C GLY A 34 -3.20 -4.04 -8.49
N SER A 35 -3.14 -4.35 -7.18
CA SER A 35 -2.45 -5.54 -6.66
C SER A 35 -2.90 -6.83 -7.34
N GLY A 36 -4.21 -7.04 -7.49
CA GLY A 36 -4.76 -8.22 -8.15
C GLY A 36 -4.38 -8.31 -9.63
N GLN A 37 -4.32 -7.17 -10.34
CA GLN A 37 -3.88 -7.14 -11.73
C GLN A 37 -2.37 -7.38 -11.85
N ALA A 38 -1.54 -6.85 -10.94
CA ALA A 38 -0.11 -7.14 -10.89
C ALA A 38 0.18 -8.64 -10.72
N LEU A 39 -0.54 -9.30 -9.80
CA LEU A 39 -0.47 -10.76 -9.62
C LEU A 39 -0.92 -11.53 -10.86
N ASN A 40 -1.94 -11.07 -11.58
CA ASN A 40 -2.38 -11.68 -12.83
C ASN A 40 -1.33 -11.56 -13.94
N LEU A 41 -0.62 -10.43 -14.04
CA LEU A 41 0.49 -10.25 -14.99
C LEU A 41 1.63 -11.24 -14.73
N LEU A 42 1.98 -11.50 -13.45
CA LEU A 42 2.96 -12.54 -13.11
C LEU A 42 2.45 -13.93 -13.50
N LYS A 43 1.20 -14.26 -13.16
CA LYS A 43 0.59 -15.56 -13.49
C LYS A 43 0.58 -15.83 -14.99
N ARG A 44 0.38 -14.81 -15.82
CA ARG A 44 0.42 -14.92 -17.29
C ARG A 44 1.84 -14.89 -17.87
N GLY A 45 2.85 -14.68 -17.04
CA GLY A 45 4.25 -14.64 -17.49
C GLY A 45 4.68 -13.32 -18.16
N GLU A 46 3.87 -12.27 -18.07
CA GLU A 46 4.13 -10.98 -18.73
C GLU A 46 5.18 -10.13 -18.00
N VAL A 47 5.41 -10.39 -16.71
CA VAL A 47 6.42 -9.73 -15.89
C VAL A 47 7.18 -10.73 -15.04
N ALA A 48 8.43 -10.40 -14.69
CA ALA A 48 9.31 -11.24 -13.89
C ALA A 48 9.17 -10.99 -12.38
N VAL A 49 8.92 -9.74 -11.98
CA VAL A 49 8.94 -9.27 -10.59
C VAL A 49 7.61 -8.58 -10.25
N GLY A 50 7.07 -8.86 -9.06
CA GLY A 50 5.96 -8.14 -8.46
C GLY A 50 6.38 -7.37 -7.20
N LEU A 51 5.77 -6.21 -6.99
CA LEU A 51 5.82 -5.45 -5.74
C LEU A 51 4.41 -4.97 -5.41
N THR A 52 3.79 -5.59 -4.40
CA THR A 52 2.40 -5.28 -4.01
C THR A 52 2.26 -5.12 -2.50
N HIS A 53 1.06 -4.80 -2.04
CA HIS A 53 0.71 -4.61 -0.64
C HIS A 53 -0.70 -5.13 -0.32
N ASP A 54 -1.01 -6.32 -0.81
CA ASP A 54 -2.27 -7.04 -0.56
C ASP A 54 -1.97 -8.44 -0.01
N PRO A 55 -1.75 -8.59 1.31
CA PRO A 55 -1.36 -9.87 1.90
C PRO A 55 -2.33 -11.01 1.64
N GLN A 56 -3.64 -10.74 1.46
CA GLN A 56 -4.62 -11.79 1.15
C GLN A 56 -4.45 -12.32 -0.27
N ALA A 57 -4.36 -11.44 -1.25
CA ALA A 57 -4.14 -11.82 -2.64
C ALA A 57 -2.76 -12.47 -2.83
N GLU A 58 -1.74 -11.98 -2.13
CA GLU A 58 -0.38 -12.55 -2.11
C GLU A 58 -0.36 -13.97 -1.52
N ALA A 59 -1.09 -14.21 -0.41
CA ALA A 59 -1.23 -15.54 0.18
C ALA A 59 -1.88 -16.53 -0.78
N ALA A 60 -2.95 -16.13 -1.46
CA ALA A 60 -3.61 -16.97 -2.47
C ALA A 60 -2.68 -17.26 -3.66
N ALA A 61 -1.89 -16.28 -4.10
CA ALA A 61 -0.92 -16.45 -5.18
C ALA A 61 0.23 -17.38 -4.79
N LEU A 62 0.73 -17.31 -3.55
CA LEU A 62 1.73 -18.25 -3.01
C LEU A 62 1.19 -19.66 -2.93
N ALA A 63 0.00 -19.85 -2.35
CA ALA A 63 -0.63 -21.15 -2.19
C ALA A 63 -0.90 -21.83 -3.53
N SER A 64 -1.22 -21.07 -4.58
CA SER A 64 -1.41 -21.60 -5.94
C SER A 64 -0.11 -21.81 -6.73
N GLY A 65 1.06 -21.44 -6.18
CA GLY A 65 2.34 -21.48 -6.89
C GLY A 65 2.47 -20.42 -8.01
N ALA A 66 1.60 -19.42 -8.05
CA ALA A 66 1.65 -18.35 -9.06
C ALA A 66 2.79 -17.37 -8.83
N ILE A 67 3.33 -17.30 -7.62
CA ILE A 67 4.49 -16.51 -7.25
C ILE A 67 5.47 -17.34 -6.40
N THR A 68 6.73 -16.91 -6.37
CA THR A 68 7.79 -17.53 -5.57
C THR A 68 8.75 -16.48 -5.04
N GLY A 69 9.63 -16.84 -4.09
CA GLY A 69 10.62 -15.91 -3.55
C GLY A 69 10.00 -14.71 -2.86
N TYR A 70 8.82 -14.87 -2.27
CA TYR A 70 8.12 -13.85 -1.52
C TYR A 70 8.96 -13.28 -0.38
N ARG A 71 9.02 -11.96 -0.30
CA ARG A 71 9.76 -11.28 0.75
C ARG A 71 9.19 -9.90 1.03
N LYS A 72 8.81 -9.63 2.27
CA LYS A 72 8.46 -8.29 2.71
C LYS A 72 9.71 -7.42 2.78
N ILE A 73 9.63 -6.22 2.24
CA ILE A 73 10.78 -5.29 2.13
C ILE A 73 10.58 -4.01 2.94
N MET A 74 9.35 -3.56 3.05
CA MET A 74 8.99 -2.33 3.72
C MET A 74 7.56 -2.37 4.20
N PHE A 75 7.20 -1.40 5.04
CA PHE A 75 5.84 -1.18 5.48
C PHE A 75 5.60 0.31 5.74
N ASN A 76 4.35 0.70 5.73
CA ASN A 76 3.82 1.92 6.31
C ASN A 76 2.45 1.63 6.89
N ASP A 77 1.66 2.64 7.11
CA ASP A 77 0.28 2.48 7.52
C ASP A 77 -0.67 3.05 6.45
N PHE A 78 -1.89 2.60 6.52
CA PHE A 78 -3.02 3.33 5.98
C PHE A 78 -3.38 4.47 6.93
N VAL A 79 -3.99 5.49 6.38
CA VAL A 79 -4.53 6.62 7.13
C VAL A 79 -6.00 6.83 6.74
N ILE A 80 -6.83 7.14 7.72
CA ILE A 80 -8.20 7.55 7.45
C ILE A 80 -8.17 9.07 7.36
N VAL A 81 -8.44 9.57 6.16
CA VAL A 81 -8.42 11.01 5.89
C VAL A 81 -9.84 11.54 5.72
N GLY A 82 -10.03 12.80 6.05
CA GLY A 82 -11.33 13.45 5.95
C GLY A 82 -11.25 14.95 6.14
N PRO A 83 -12.40 15.65 6.16
CA PRO A 83 -12.47 17.09 6.41
C PRO A 83 -11.98 17.40 7.83
N SER A 84 -11.22 18.48 7.99
CA SER A 84 -10.64 18.88 9.29
C SER A 84 -11.69 19.12 10.40
N ALA A 85 -12.95 19.38 10.02
CA ALA A 85 -14.05 19.52 10.97
C ALA A 85 -14.46 18.20 11.63
N ASP A 86 -14.02 17.07 11.10
CA ASP A 86 -14.27 15.71 11.61
C ASP A 86 -15.71 15.44 12.08
N PRO A 87 -16.72 15.58 11.20
CA PRO A 87 -18.13 15.45 11.62
C PRO A 87 -18.51 14.06 12.16
N ALA A 88 -17.71 13.01 11.84
CA ALA A 88 -17.88 11.67 12.41
C ALA A 88 -17.10 11.46 13.72
N SER A 89 -16.32 12.45 14.16
CA SER A 89 -15.52 12.42 15.41
C SER A 89 -14.56 11.22 15.49
N ILE A 90 -13.93 10.87 14.37
CA ILE A 90 -13.02 9.73 14.30
C ILE A 90 -11.66 9.99 14.96
N THR A 91 -11.29 11.24 15.17
CA THR A 91 -10.06 11.61 15.92
C THR A 91 -10.06 11.10 17.36
N THR A 92 -11.24 10.82 17.92
CA THR A 92 -11.42 10.25 19.26
C THR A 92 -11.79 8.76 19.25
N ALA A 93 -11.68 8.11 18.09
CA ALA A 93 -11.94 6.67 17.98
C ALA A 93 -10.88 5.86 18.74
N SER A 94 -11.27 4.74 19.32
CA SER A 94 -10.36 3.85 20.05
C SER A 94 -9.41 3.09 19.13
N ASP A 95 -9.85 2.80 17.91
CA ASP A 95 -9.09 2.10 16.88
C ASP A 95 -9.70 2.37 15.48
N ALA A 96 -9.08 1.82 14.45
CA ALA A 96 -9.54 2.01 13.07
C ALA A 96 -10.93 1.39 12.81
N VAL A 97 -11.29 0.33 13.52
CA VAL A 97 -12.59 -0.34 13.38
C VAL A 97 -13.69 0.56 13.98
N ASP A 98 -13.44 1.16 15.14
CA ASP A 98 -14.33 2.17 15.74
C ASP A 98 -14.45 3.42 14.86
N ALA A 99 -13.34 3.89 14.26
CA ALA A 99 -13.39 5.00 13.30
C ALA A 99 -14.31 4.69 12.10
N PHE A 100 -14.19 3.49 11.52
CA PHE A 100 -15.06 3.03 10.43
C PHE A 100 -16.52 2.89 10.90
N ALA A 101 -16.76 2.35 12.09
CA ALA A 101 -18.11 2.25 12.66
C ALA A 101 -18.77 3.62 12.84
N ARG A 102 -18.01 4.63 13.29
CA ARG A 102 -18.50 6.02 13.44
C ARG A 102 -18.84 6.67 12.10
N ILE A 103 -17.96 6.51 11.09
CA ILE A 103 -18.23 7.00 9.74
C ILE A 103 -19.52 6.37 9.21
N ALA A 104 -19.67 5.05 9.33
CA ALA A 104 -20.87 4.35 8.86
C ALA A 104 -22.16 4.73 9.62
N ALA A 105 -22.05 5.16 10.89
CA ALA A 105 -23.17 5.60 11.70
C ALA A 105 -23.58 7.06 11.48
N SER A 106 -22.71 7.84 10.82
CA SER A 106 -22.89 9.28 10.62
C SER A 106 -23.49 9.59 9.24
N ASP A 107 -24.03 10.78 9.09
CA ASP A 107 -24.59 11.27 7.83
C ASP A 107 -23.48 11.92 6.94
N VAL A 108 -22.34 11.23 6.82
CA VAL A 108 -21.17 11.70 6.08
C VAL A 108 -20.93 10.88 4.84
N MET A 109 -20.26 11.47 3.85
CA MET A 109 -19.84 10.76 2.63
C MET A 109 -18.53 10.00 2.89
N PHE A 110 -18.46 8.77 2.41
CA PHE A 110 -17.22 8.02 2.28
C PHE A 110 -16.93 7.76 0.80
N VAL A 111 -15.70 8.02 0.37
CA VAL A 111 -15.25 7.74 -1.00
C VAL A 111 -14.36 6.51 -0.95
N SER A 112 -14.80 5.47 -1.63
CA SER A 112 -14.12 4.19 -1.77
C SER A 112 -13.38 4.11 -3.09
N ARG A 113 -12.27 3.39 -3.13
CA ARG A 113 -11.59 3.10 -4.39
C ARG A 113 -12.44 2.25 -5.33
N GLY A 114 -13.16 1.25 -4.81
CA GLY A 114 -14.03 0.40 -5.61
C GLY A 114 -13.30 -0.37 -6.72
N ASP A 115 -12.02 -0.76 -6.50
CA ASP A 115 -11.16 -1.43 -7.47
C ASP A 115 -10.46 -2.68 -6.86
N ALA A 116 -9.69 -3.42 -7.66
CA ALA A 116 -8.93 -4.57 -7.20
C ALA A 116 -7.58 -4.16 -6.58
N SER A 117 -7.59 -3.24 -5.60
CA SER A 117 -6.38 -2.75 -4.92
C SER A 117 -6.27 -3.24 -3.49
N GLY A 118 -5.04 -3.27 -2.95
CA GLY A 118 -4.79 -3.56 -1.54
C GLY A 118 -5.47 -2.57 -0.59
N THR A 119 -5.61 -1.29 -0.98
CA THR A 119 -6.36 -0.30 -0.20
C THR A 119 -7.85 -0.66 -0.14
N TYR A 120 -8.44 -1.06 -1.27
CA TYR A 120 -9.84 -1.49 -1.30
C TYR A 120 -10.04 -2.79 -0.49
N SER A 121 -9.13 -3.77 -0.62
CA SER A 121 -9.17 -4.99 0.20
C SER A 121 -9.14 -4.64 1.70
N ARG A 122 -8.26 -3.74 2.12
CA ARG A 122 -8.18 -3.28 3.51
C ARG A 122 -9.45 -2.54 3.95
N GLU A 123 -10.00 -1.70 3.11
CA GLU A 123 -11.28 -1.01 3.36
C GLU A 123 -12.40 -2.03 3.63
N GLN A 124 -12.52 -3.07 2.76
CA GLN A 124 -13.54 -4.10 2.92
C GLN A 124 -13.38 -4.89 4.24
N GLU A 125 -12.14 -5.19 4.65
CA GLU A 125 -11.85 -5.83 5.93
C GLU A 125 -12.31 -4.95 7.11
N LEU A 126 -12.00 -3.65 7.07
CA LEU A 126 -12.40 -2.72 8.12
C LEU A 126 -13.92 -2.59 8.22
N TRP A 127 -14.66 -2.53 7.09
CA TRP A 127 -16.12 -2.56 7.11
C TRP A 127 -16.67 -3.87 7.69
N ALA A 128 -16.07 -5.00 7.35
CA ALA A 128 -16.48 -6.31 7.88
C ALA A 128 -16.25 -6.40 9.39
N LEU A 129 -15.12 -5.91 9.90
CA LEU A 129 -14.81 -5.85 11.34
C LEU A 129 -15.73 -4.87 12.07
N ALA A 130 -16.03 -3.72 11.50
CA ALA A 130 -16.95 -2.74 12.03
C ALA A 130 -18.42 -3.24 12.03
N LYS A 131 -18.71 -4.33 11.29
CA LYS A 131 -20.07 -4.88 11.09
C LYS A 131 -21.09 -3.82 10.64
N ARG A 132 -20.60 -2.81 9.96
CA ARG A 132 -21.37 -1.68 9.43
C ARG A 132 -20.74 -1.16 8.14
N ARG A 133 -21.59 -0.63 7.25
CA ARG A 133 -21.16 0.14 6.06
C ARG A 133 -21.99 1.42 5.98
N PRO A 134 -21.45 2.46 5.34
CA PRO A 134 -22.25 3.65 5.03
C PRO A 134 -23.50 3.28 4.22
N ALA A 135 -24.55 4.06 4.37
CA ALA A 135 -25.73 3.92 3.52
C ALA A 135 -25.35 4.07 2.04
N PRO A 136 -26.06 3.41 1.09
CA PRO A 136 -25.70 3.44 -0.33
C PRO A 136 -25.56 4.85 -0.91
N ASN A 137 -26.34 5.81 -0.45
CA ASN A 137 -26.27 7.22 -0.85
C ASN A 137 -25.13 8.00 -0.17
N ARG A 138 -24.39 7.37 0.74
CA ARG A 138 -23.23 7.93 1.47
C ARG A 138 -21.91 7.22 1.12
N LEU A 139 -21.95 6.23 0.24
CA LEU A 139 -20.78 5.51 -0.26
C LEU A 139 -20.62 5.79 -1.75
N LEU A 140 -19.48 6.36 -2.14
CA LEU A 140 -19.15 6.61 -3.55
C LEU A 140 -17.94 5.78 -3.94
N GLU A 141 -18.14 4.76 -4.77
CA GLU A 141 -17.07 3.98 -5.38
C GLU A 141 -16.63 4.65 -6.69
N VAL A 142 -15.34 4.96 -6.81
CA VAL A 142 -14.83 5.76 -7.94
C VAL A 142 -14.12 4.94 -9.01
N GLY A 143 -13.72 3.70 -8.71
CA GLY A 143 -13.01 2.84 -9.67
C GLY A 143 -11.66 3.39 -10.15
N GLN A 144 -11.01 4.24 -9.34
CA GLN A 144 -9.77 4.94 -9.72
C GLN A 144 -8.64 4.62 -8.74
N GLY A 145 -7.38 4.86 -9.17
CA GLY A 145 -6.21 4.81 -8.28
C GLY A 145 -6.31 5.82 -7.14
N MET A 146 -5.48 5.64 -6.10
CA MET A 146 -5.58 6.39 -4.84
C MET A 146 -5.52 7.91 -5.02
N GLY A 147 -4.68 8.42 -5.92
CA GLY A 147 -4.61 9.86 -6.20
C GLY A 147 -5.93 10.42 -6.77
N GLY A 148 -6.64 9.67 -7.62
CA GLY A 148 -7.97 10.03 -8.10
C GLY A 148 -9.01 10.01 -6.98
N THR A 149 -8.99 8.96 -6.16
CA THR A 149 -9.87 8.80 -4.99
C THR A 149 -9.71 9.96 -4.01
N LEU A 150 -8.47 10.36 -3.69
CA LEU A 150 -8.18 11.49 -2.81
C LEU A 150 -8.74 12.81 -3.37
N ARG A 151 -8.63 13.05 -4.69
CA ARG A 151 -9.20 14.27 -5.31
C ARG A 151 -10.71 14.30 -5.18
N VAL A 152 -11.39 13.18 -5.49
CA VAL A 152 -12.86 13.09 -5.35
C VAL A 152 -13.28 13.28 -3.89
N ALA A 153 -12.59 12.64 -2.94
CA ALA A 153 -12.85 12.82 -1.52
C ALA A 153 -12.66 14.28 -1.08
N ASN A 154 -11.62 14.94 -1.60
CA ASN A 154 -11.35 16.36 -1.33
C ASN A 154 -12.47 17.27 -1.86
N GLU A 155 -12.93 17.05 -3.08
CA GLU A 155 -14.05 17.81 -3.69
C GLU A 155 -15.36 17.65 -2.91
N LYS A 156 -15.60 16.43 -2.41
CA LYS A 156 -16.82 16.08 -1.66
C LYS A 156 -16.72 16.40 -0.16
N SER A 157 -15.56 16.83 0.35
CA SER A 157 -15.29 16.94 1.77
C SER A 157 -15.63 15.64 2.51
N ALA A 158 -15.25 14.50 1.92
CA ALA A 158 -15.61 13.16 2.33
C ALA A 158 -14.46 12.46 3.05
N TYR A 159 -14.78 11.40 3.77
CA TYR A 159 -13.79 10.48 4.32
C TYR A 159 -13.31 9.49 3.24
N THR A 160 -12.07 9.01 3.38
CA THR A 160 -11.54 7.92 2.58
C THR A 160 -10.39 7.23 3.31
N LEU A 161 -10.10 5.98 2.94
CA LEU A 161 -8.89 5.28 3.35
C LEU A 161 -7.80 5.51 2.30
N SER A 162 -6.61 5.87 2.73
CA SER A 162 -5.46 6.03 1.84
C SER A 162 -4.24 5.35 2.41
N ASP A 163 -3.34 4.83 1.56
CA ASP A 163 -1.98 4.58 2.01
C ASP A 163 -1.29 5.92 2.33
N ARG A 164 -0.45 5.91 3.37
CA ARG A 164 0.24 7.12 3.85
C ARG A 164 1.09 7.76 2.76
N ALA A 165 1.82 6.97 1.98
CA ALA A 165 2.75 7.48 1.00
C ALA A 165 2.04 8.31 -0.07
N THR A 166 0.93 7.80 -0.62
CA THR A 166 0.13 8.55 -1.58
C THR A 166 -0.51 9.79 -0.94
N PHE A 167 -1.07 9.67 0.28
CA PHE A 167 -1.64 10.83 0.97
C PHE A 167 -0.60 11.94 1.17
N GLU A 168 0.59 11.63 1.69
CA GLU A 168 1.66 12.62 1.90
C GLU A 168 2.14 13.23 0.59
N GLN A 169 2.20 12.48 -0.50
CA GLN A 169 2.55 13.01 -1.82
C GLN A 169 1.55 14.05 -2.33
N PHE A 170 0.26 13.85 -2.08
CA PHE A 170 -0.80 14.78 -2.52
C PHE A 170 -1.18 15.84 -1.48
N ARG A 171 -0.69 15.73 -0.24
CA ARG A 171 -1.12 16.51 0.93
C ARG A 171 -1.21 18.02 0.68
N SER A 172 -0.20 18.61 0.02
CA SER A 172 -0.16 20.06 -0.24
C SER A 172 -1.26 20.57 -1.16
N THR A 173 -1.90 19.67 -1.91
CA THR A 173 -2.98 19.98 -2.85
C THR A 173 -4.38 19.66 -2.29
N LEU A 174 -4.44 19.08 -1.09
CA LEU A 174 -5.68 18.63 -0.46
C LEU A 174 -6.05 19.52 0.73
N ARG A 175 -7.34 19.69 0.95
CA ARG A 175 -7.93 20.28 2.17
C ARG A 175 -8.24 19.21 3.22
N LEU A 176 -8.10 17.92 2.84
CA LEU A 176 -8.28 16.80 3.76
C LEU A 176 -7.07 16.69 4.69
N THR A 177 -7.34 16.16 5.90
CA THR A 177 -6.30 15.87 6.90
C THR A 177 -6.32 14.41 7.29
N SER A 178 -5.18 13.87 7.76
CA SER A 178 -5.16 12.58 8.44
C SER A 178 -5.87 12.75 9.79
N LEU A 179 -6.95 12.03 9.98
CA LEU A 179 -7.79 12.11 11.18
C LEU A 179 -7.62 10.90 12.09
N PHE A 180 -7.24 9.76 11.51
CA PHE A 180 -6.92 8.57 12.29
C PHE A 180 -5.77 7.80 11.62
N GLU A 181 -4.80 7.35 12.43
CA GLU A 181 -3.61 6.64 11.98
C GLU A 181 -3.08 5.70 13.06
N GLY A 182 -2.28 4.72 12.65
CA GLY A 182 -1.67 3.76 13.58
C GLY A 182 -2.56 2.57 13.90
N GLY A 183 -2.01 1.66 14.72
CA GLY A 183 -2.63 0.38 15.05
C GLY A 183 -2.43 -0.71 14.00
N SER A 184 -2.53 -1.97 14.43
CA SER A 184 -2.25 -3.14 13.58
C SER A 184 -3.23 -3.26 12.39
N ALA A 185 -4.46 -2.81 12.55
CA ALA A 185 -5.49 -2.85 11.51
C ALA A 185 -5.21 -1.90 10.33
N LEU A 186 -4.38 -0.88 10.52
CA LEU A 186 -3.95 0.04 9.46
C LEU A 186 -2.55 -0.27 8.92
N LEU A 187 -1.88 -1.33 9.42
CA LEU A 187 -0.57 -1.70 8.92
C LEU A 187 -0.65 -2.09 7.43
N ASN A 188 0.24 -1.51 6.64
CA ASN A 188 0.34 -1.72 5.20
C ASN A 188 1.73 -2.24 4.85
N THR A 189 1.83 -3.54 4.55
CA THR A 189 3.10 -4.23 4.28
C THR A 189 3.29 -4.44 2.79
N TYR A 190 4.50 -4.20 2.29
CA TYR A 190 4.87 -4.33 0.90
C TYR A 190 5.83 -5.49 0.71
N ALA A 191 5.52 -6.35 -0.26
CA ALA A 191 6.34 -7.49 -0.58
C ALA A 191 6.79 -7.49 -2.04
N VAL A 192 8.02 -7.98 -2.27
CA VAL A 192 8.54 -8.34 -3.59
C VAL A 192 8.49 -9.85 -3.75
N PHE A 193 8.27 -10.31 -4.97
CA PHE A 193 8.24 -11.71 -5.32
C PHE A 193 8.51 -11.90 -6.82
N LEU A 194 8.76 -13.13 -7.20
CA LEU A 194 9.13 -13.51 -8.54
C LEU A 194 8.05 -14.34 -9.22
N ARG A 195 7.97 -14.27 -10.52
CA ARG A 195 7.27 -15.26 -11.34
C ARG A 195 8.01 -16.61 -11.24
N PRO A 196 7.31 -17.73 -11.06
CA PRO A 196 7.93 -19.05 -11.16
C PRO A 196 8.45 -19.34 -12.58
N GLY A 197 9.41 -20.25 -12.68
CA GLY A 197 9.94 -20.68 -13.98
C GLY A 197 10.90 -19.69 -14.68
N LEU A 198 11.33 -18.62 -14.02
CA LEU A 198 12.39 -17.75 -14.51
C LEU A 198 13.70 -18.52 -14.71
N SER A 199 14.46 -18.21 -15.76
CA SER A 199 15.74 -18.85 -16.07
C SER A 199 16.76 -17.85 -16.63
N GLY A 200 18.03 -18.28 -16.69
CA GLY A 200 19.10 -17.50 -17.32
C GLY A 200 19.26 -16.09 -16.77
N THR A 201 19.46 -15.13 -17.66
CA THR A 201 19.67 -13.71 -17.35
C THR A 201 18.44 -13.04 -16.74
N GLU A 202 17.24 -13.44 -17.16
CA GLU A 202 16.00 -12.90 -16.59
C GLU A 202 15.88 -13.23 -15.09
N ARG A 203 16.16 -14.48 -14.71
CA ARG A 203 16.18 -14.90 -13.31
C ARG A 203 17.24 -14.14 -12.51
N ALA A 204 18.45 -14.01 -13.07
CA ALA A 204 19.53 -13.32 -12.40
C ALA A 204 19.18 -11.84 -12.14
N ALA A 205 18.65 -11.14 -13.14
CA ALA A 205 18.24 -9.75 -13.02
C ALA A 205 17.09 -9.56 -12.03
N ALA A 206 16.06 -10.41 -12.10
CA ALA A 206 14.92 -10.37 -11.19
C ALA A 206 15.32 -10.66 -9.73
N SER A 207 16.18 -11.66 -9.52
CA SER A 207 16.71 -11.97 -8.18
C SER A 207 17.60 -10.85 -7.65
N ALA A 208 18.45 -10.26 -8.50
CA ALA A 208 19.28 -9.12 -8.11
C ALA A 208 18.42 -7.93 -7.65
N LEU A 209 17.35 -7.59 -8.37
CA LEU A 209 16.46 -6.51 -7.99
C LEU A 209 15.77 -6.77 -6.63
N THR A 210 15.22 -7.96 -6.45
CA THR A 210 14.51 -8.29 -5.19
C THR A 210 15.45 -8.33 -3.99
N GLN A 211 16.67 -8.86 -4.17
CA GLN A 211 17.68 -8.86 -3.12
C GLN A 211 18.19 -7.45 -2.81
N TRP A 212 18.45 -6.65 -3.84
CA TRP A 212 18.92 -5.27 -3.70
C TRP A 212 17.91 -4.38 -2.94
N LEU A 213 16.61 -4.55 -3.23
CA LEU A 213 15.53 -3.88 -2.49
C LEU A 213 15.42 -4.35 -1.04
N ALA A 214 15.65 -5.64 -0.78
CA ALA A 214 15.46 -6.24 0.55
C ALA A 214 16.66 -6.04 1.50
N GLU A 215 17.88 -6.02 0.98
CA GLU A 215 19.13 -6.14 1.76
C GLU A 215 20.24 -5.18 1.30
N GLY A 216 20.20 -4.73 0.04
CA GLY A 216 21.24 -3.90 -0.56
C GLY A 216 21.02 -2.40 -0.38
N GLU A 217 21.64 -1.61 -1.27
CA GLU A 217 21.51 -0.16 -1.28
C GLU A 217 20.06 0.31 -1.49
N GLY A 218 19.27 -0.45 -2.25
CA GLY A 218 17.84 -0.16 -2.42
C GLY A 218 17.09 -0.07 -1.12
N ARG A 219 17.41 -0.94 -0.15
CA ARG A 219 16.86 -0.87 1.19
C ARG A 219 17.19 0.45 1.90
N GLN A 220 18.42 0.95 1.73
CA GLN A 220 18.85 2.23 2.32
C GLN A 220 18.11 3.40 1.66
N LEU A 221 17.93 3.36 0.34
CA LEU A 221 17.16 4.36 -0.39
C LEU A 221 15.68 4.39 0.01
N VAL A 222 15.09 3.23 0.27
CA VAL A 222 13.72 3.13 0.83
C VAL A 222 13.67 3.73 2.22
N ALA A 223 14.63 3.40 3.11
CA ALA A 223 14.70 3.93 4.47
C ALA A 223 14.84 5.45 4.51
N GLY A 224 15.61 6.02 3.58
CA GLY A 224 15.82 7.46 3.44
C GLY A 224 14.79 8.17 2.55
N PHE A 225 13.72 7.48 2.13
CA PHE A 225 12.71 8.10 1.27
C PHE A 225 11.78 9.00 2.05
N VAL A 226 11.68 10.26 1.60
CA VAL A 226 10.87 11.31 2.23
C VAL A 226 9.92 11.89 1.19
N ALA A 227 8.64 12.02 1.53
CA ALA A 227 7.65 12.78 0.78
C ALA A 227 7.16 13.96 1.62
N ASN A 228 7.24 15.17 1.07
CA ASN A 228 6.86 16.42 1.75
C ASN A 228 7.50 16.58 3.16
N GLY A 229 8.78 16.21 3.28
CA GLY A 229 9.53 16.32 4.54
C GLY A 229 9.24 15.21 5.57
N ARG A 230 8.47 14.19 5.22
CA ARG A 230 8.13 13.06 6.11
C ARG A 230 8.64 11.74 5.57
N THR A 231 9.17 10.88 6.44
CA THR A 231 9.45 9.49 6.12
C THR A 231 8.11 8.76 5.91
N VAL A 232 7.96 8.14 4.74
CA VAL A 232 6.70 7.49 4.34
C VAL A 232 6.76 5.98 4.30
N PHE A 233 7.96 5.40 4.38
CA PHE A 233 8.17 3.96 4.47
C PHE A 233 9.16 3.63 5.58
N GLN A 234 8.91 2.53 6.26
CA GLN A 234 9.86 1.88 7.15
C GLN A 234 10.33 0.60 6.47
N VAL A 235 11.63 0.35 6.46
CA VAL A 235 12.18 -0.89 5.91
C VAL A 235 11.89 -2.06 6.84
N TRP A 236 11.63 -3.22 6.26
CA TRP A 236 11.40 -4.43 7.05
C TRP A 236 12.65 -4.75 7.88
N PRO A 237 12.54 -4.98 9.21
CA PRO A 237 13.70 -5.21 10.05
C PRO A 237 14.45 -6.48 9.64
N LEU A 238 15.79 -6.39 9.56
CA LEU A 238 16.63 -7.55 9.29
C LEU A 238 16.56 -8.54 10.45
N GLY A 239 16.61 -9.84 10.15
CA GLY A 239 16.52 -10.89 11.15
C GLY A 239 15.10 -11.18 11.65
N THR A 240 14.07 -10.51 11.11
CA THR A 240 12.66 -10.84 11.40
C THR A 240 12.04 -11.65 10.28
N PRO A 241 11.07 -12.54 10.57
CA PRO A 241 10.32 -13.28 9.53
C PRO A 241 9.73 -12.32 8.49
N ARG A 242 9.84 -12.67 7.21
CA ARG A 242 9.39 -11.83 6.09
C ARG A 242 9.01 -12.59 4.82
N GLU A 243 9.03 -13.91 4.90
CA GLU A 243 8.76 -14.80 3.77
C GLU A 243 7.29 -15.23 3.68
N SER A 244 6.46 -14.81 4.63
CA SER A 244 5.02 -15.07 4.65
C SER A 244 4.19 -13.79 4.62
N PRO A 245 3.06 -13.78 3.90
CA PRO A 245 2.09 -12.69 3.99
C PRO A 245 1.54 -12.43 5.40
N ALA A 246 1.54 -13.46 6.26
CA ALA A 246 1.14 -13.35 7.66
C ALA A 246 2.20 -12.71 8.57
N ASP A 247 3.46 -12.62 8.14
CA ASP A 247 4.51 -12.00 8.93
C ASP A 247 4.20 -10.52 9.19
N LEU A 248 4.40 -10.08 10.44
CA LEU A 248 4.24 -8.70 10.85
C LEU A 248 5.60 -8.14 11.30
N PRO A 249 5.87 -6.86 11.08
CA PRO A 249 7.06 -6.24 11.64
C PRO A 249 6.89 -6.17 13.16
N PRO A 250 7.99 -6.24 13.93
CA PRO A 250 7.91 -5.93 15.34
C PRO A 250 7.38 -4.50 15.46
N LEU A 251 6.18 -4.36 16.00
CA LEU A 251 5.61 -3.04 16.30
C LEU A 251 6.53 -2.41 17.35
N ALA A 252 7.33 -1.43 16.96
CA ALA A 252 7.85 -0.48 17.90
C ALA A 252 6.63 0.07 18.66
N ALA A 253 6.68 0.04 19.99
CA ALA A 253 5.58 0.51 20.82
C ALA A 253 5.01 1.79 20.21
N ALA A 254 3.73 1.75 19.88
CA ALA A 254 3.05 2.84 19.22
C ALA A 254 3.41 4.13 19.97
N HIS A 255 3.96 5.11 19.28
CA HIS A 255 4.09 6.44 19.85
C HIS A 255 2.68 6.95 20.11
N VAL A 256 2.24 6.76 21.37
CA VAL A 256 1.10 7.47 21.93
C VAL A 256 1.55 8.92 22.02
N HIS A 257 1.05 9.74 21.12
CA HIS A 257 1.08 11.21 21.24
C HIS A 257 -0.30 11.76 21.07
#